data_28859a4245c05e1590ec4d54be591757
#
_entry.id   28859a4245c05e1590ec4d54be591757
#
_cell.length_a   1.000
_cell.length_b   1.000
_cell.length_c   1.000
_cell.angle_alpha   90.00
_cell.angle_beta   90.00
_cell.angle_gamma   90.00
#
_symmetry.space_group_name_H-M   'P 1'
#
loop_
_entity.id
_entity.type
_entity.pdbx_description
1 polymer ?
#
loop_
_entity_poly.entity_id
_entity_poly.type
_entity_poly.pdbx_seq_one_letter_code
_entity_poly.pdbx_strand_id
1 'polypeptide(L)'
;FNFTIQEIMIFAIVLNVAAGSGAFLMGFLDDIIGGKQTIQISNYGLIIACIIAVAAPNRDLFNITLPVIGSTIISGKTLFWLSGILIGIFSGPNQASSRSLMARFVPKGKENEFFGFFAFSGKATAFIGPFFLGYFTQLFNSQRYGIAVVLVLLIIGSILLRSVDEEAGMDVSKFSQE
;
A
#
# COMPACT_ATOMS: atom_id res chain seq x y z
N PHE A 1 -8.54 -19.03 7.74
CA PHE A 1 -9.22 -19.43 6.50
C PHE A 1 -8.75 -20.79 5.93
N ASN A 2 -7.80 -21.48 6.56
CA ASN A 2 -7.28 -22.80 6.12
C ASN A 2 -6.96 -22.84 4.61
N PHE A 3 -6.13 -21.91 4.14
CA PHE A 3 -5.67 -21.93 2.76
C PHE A 3 -4.73 -23.09 2.48
N THR A 4 -4.93 -23.77 1.37
CA THR A 4 -3.99 -24.77 0.86
C THR A 4 -2.72 -24.08 0.32
N ILE A 5 -1.61 -24.81 0.26
CA ILE A 5 -0.34 -24.29 -0.30
C ILE A 5 -0.55 -23.80 -1.74
N GLN A 6 -1.34 -24.53 -2.52
CA GLN A 6 -1.67 -24.14 -3.90
C GLN A 6 -2.41 -22.80 -3.96
N GLU A 7 -3.39 -22.57 -3.08
CA GLU A 7 -4.13 -21.30 -3.02
C GLU A 7 -3.22 -20.14 -2.63
N ILE A 8 -2.29 -20.35 -1.71
CA ILE A 8 -1.29 -19.33 -1.31
C ILE A 8 -0.38 -19.00 -2.50
N MET A 9 0.08 -20.00 -3.26
CA MET A 9 0.92 -19.77 -4.43
C MET A 9 0.17 -19.00 -5.53
N ILE A 10 -1.07 -19.40 -5.84
CA ILE A 10 -1.91 -18.70 -6.82
C ILE A 10 -2.17 -17.26 -6.35
N PHE A 11 -2.48 -17.07 -5.07
CA PHE A 11 -2.68 -15.74 -4.49
C PHE A 11 -1.43 -14.84 -4.68
N ALA A 12 -0.25 -15.37 -4.41
CA ALA A 12 1.01 -14.63 -4.61
C ALA A 12 1.23 -14.23 -6.07
N ILE A 13 0.93 -15.11 -7.02
CA ILE A 13 1.04 -14.82 -8.46
C ILE A 13 0.03 -13.75 -8.85
N VAL A 14 -1.23 -13.89 -8.47
CA VAL A 14 -2.30 -12.92 -8.78
C VAL A 14 -1.95 -11.55 -8.20
N LEU A 15 -1.46 -11.49 -6.97
CA LEU A 15 -1.06 -10.25 -6.33
C LEU A 15 0.08 -9.55 -7.10
N ASN A 16 1.09 -10.30 -7.54
CA ASN A 16 2.21 -9.74 -8.31
C ASN A 16 1.77 -9.26 -9.70
N VAL A 17 0.91 -10.00 -10.40
CA VAL A 17 0.35 -9.58 -11.69
C VAL A 17 -0.50 -8.33 -11.50
N ALA A 18 -1.32 -8.27 -10.45
CA ALA A 18 -2.12 -7.10 -10.11
C ALA A 18 -1.23 -5.88 -9.81
N ALA A 19 -0.11 -6.06 -9.09
CA ALA A 19 0.84 -4.99 -8.80
C ALA A 19 1.52 -4.45 -10.06
N GLY A 20 1.95 -5.34 -10.96
CA GLY A 20 2.54 -4.93 -12.23
C GLY A 20 1.55 -4.20 -13.14
N SER A 21 0.33 -4.72 -13.27
CA SER A 21 -0.73 -4.06 -14.06
C SER A 21 -1.14 -2.72 -13.43
N GLY A 22 -1.27 -2.65 -12.11
CA GLY A 22 -1.56 -1.42 -11.38
C GLY A 22 -0.47 -0.37 -11.59
N ALA A 23 0.81 -0.74 -11.47
CA ALA A 23 1.92 0.17 -11.72
C ALA A 23 1.94 0.69 -13.16
N PHE A 24 1.65 -0.16 -14.14
CA PHE A 24 1.58 0.23 -15.54
C PHE A 24 0.45 1.21 -15.80
N LEU A 25 -0.78 0.90 -15.37
CA LEU A 25 -1.94 1.75 -15.59
C LEU A 25 -1.85 3.09 -14.86
N MET A 26 -1.41 3.08 -13.62
CA MET A 26 -1.29 4.31 -12.83
C MET A 26 0.00 5.09 -13.12
N GLY A 27 0.95 4.53 -13.86
CA GLY A 27 2.09 5.26 -14.40
C GLY A 27 1.64 6.41 -15.30
N PHE A 28 0.64 6.17 -16.17
CA PHE A 28 0.03 7.24 -16.97
C PHE A 28 -0.65 8.31 -16.10
N LEU A 29 -1.22 7.90 -14.98
CA LEU A 29 -1.85 8.83 -14.04
C LEU A 29 -0.79 9.71 -13.36
N ASP A 30 0.36 9.15 -13.00
CA ASP A 30 1.51 9.89 -12.44
C ASP A 30 1.99 11.02 -13.36
N ASP A 31 1.98 10.77 -14.65
CA ASP A 31 2.36 11.78 -15.65
C ASP A 31 1.32 12.90 -15.80
N ILE A 32 0.04 12.62 -15.53
CA ILE A 32 -1.06 13.58 -15.71
C ILE A 32 -1.31 14.40 -14.44
N ILE A 33 -1.40 13.74 -13.29
CA ILE A 33 -1.81 14.39 -12.02
C ILE A 33 -0.65 14.63 -11.05
N GLY A 34 0.55 14.11 -11.34
CA GLY A 34 1.74 14.23 -10.51
C GLY A 34 1.92 13.06 -9.52
N GLY A 35 3.16 12.92 -9.04
CA GLY A 35 3.57 11.80 -8.20
C GLY A 35 2.90 11.79 -6.83
N LYS A 36 2.80 12.94 -6.17
CA LYS A 36 2.15 13.07 -4.86
C LYS A 36 0.70 12.60 -4.90
N GLN A 37 -0.07 13.05 -5.89
CA GLN A 37 -1.49 12.69 -5.99
C GLN A 37 -1.66 11.21 -6.30
N THR A 38 -0.83 10.63 -7.16
CA THR A 38 -0.85 9.20 -7.49
C THR A 38 -0.52 8.34 -6.28
N ILE A 39 0.47 8.71 -5.47
CA ILE A 39 0.78 8.04 -4.20
C ILE A 39 -0.41 8.15 -3.24
N GLN A 40 -1.04 9.32 -3.14
CA GLN A 40 -2.18 9.53 -2.26
C GLN A 40 -3.39 8.68 -2.63
N ILE A 41 -3.72 8.58 -3.92
CA ILE A 41 -4.78 7.70 -4.45
C ILE A 41 -4.45 6.24 -4.14
N SER A 42 -3.20 5.84 -4.36
CA SER A 42 -2.73 4.48 -4.06
C SER A 42 -2.85 4.16 -2.57
N ASN A 43 -2.49 5.10 -1.69
CA ASN A 43 -2.66 4.95 -0.25
C ASN A 43 -4.13 4.78 0.15
N TYR A 44 -5.04 5.53 -0.44
CA TYR A 44 -6.48 5.36 -0.18
C TYR A 44 -6.97 3.99 -0.64
N GLY A 45 -6.52 3.52 -1.80
CA GLY A 45 -6.83 2.17 -2.27
C GLY A 45 -6.31 1.09 -1.32
N LEU A 46 -5.09 1.22 -0.80
CA LEU A 46 -4.52 0.31 0.19
C LEU A 46 -5.28 0.37 1.53
N ILE A 47 -5.69 1.55 1.99
CA ILE A 47 -6.50 1.72 3.20
C ILE A 47 -7.84 0.98 3.04
N ILE A 48 -8.53 1.16 1.91
CA ILE A 48 -9.78 0.46 1.62
C ILE A 48 -9.57 -1.06 1.61
N ALA A 49 -8.51 -1.52 0.96
CA ALA A 49 -8.17 -2.94 0.92
C ALA A 49 -7.90 -3.52 2.32
N CYS A 50 -7.18 -2.79 3.17
CA CYS A 50 -6.95 -3.19 4.57
C CYS A 50 -8.25 -3.22 5.38
N ILE A 51 -9.15 -2.24 5.19
CA ILE A 51 -10.47 -2.24 5.84
C ILE A 51 -11.27 -3.47 5.44
N ILE A 52 -11.31 -3.81 4.15
CA ILE A 52 -11.99 -5.02 3.66
C ILE A 52 -11.37 -6.28 4.28
N ALA A 53 -10.03 -6.35 4.37
CA ALA A 53 -9.34 -7.49 4.96
C ALA A 53 -9.66 -7.66 6.47
N VAL A 54 -9.71 -6.55 7.22
CA VAL A 54 -10.06 -6.57 8.65
C VAL A 54 -11.53 -6.90 8.86
N ALA A 55 -12.41 -6.38 8.00
CA ALA A 55 -13.85 -6.60 8.06
C ALA A 55 -14.29 -7.99 7.54
N ALA A 56 -13.42 -8.73 6.85
CA ALA A 56 -13.76 -10.04 6.29
C ALA A 56 -14.27 -10.99 7.40
N PRO A 57 -15.51 -11.50 7.34
CA PRO A 57 -16.11 -12.27 8.42
C PRO A 57 -15.36 -13.58 8.64
N ASN A 58 -14.90 -13.79 9.85
CA ASN A 58 -14.47 -15.07 10.35
C ASN A 58 -15.51 -15.51 11.41
N ARG A 59 -15.90 -16.76 11.46
CA ARG A 59 -17.01 -17.25 12.29
C ARG A 59 -16.89 -16.93 13.79
N ASP A 60 -15.71 -16.51 14.26
CA ASP A 60 -15.42 -16.48 15.69
C ASP A 60 -15.34 -15.07 16.33
N LEU A 61 -15.38 -13.95 15.61
CA LEU A 61 -15.12 -12.62 16.21
C LEU A 61 -16.09 -11.48 15.91
N PHE A 62 -16.79 -11.50 14.79
CA PHE A 62 -17.83 -10.52 14.51
C PHE A 62 -18.99 -11.17 13.77
N ASN A 63 -20.13 -11.34 14.44
CA ASN A 63 -21.44 -11.63 13.82
C ASN A 63 -21.94 -10.43 13.01
N ILE A 64 -21.09 -9.87 12.16
CA ILE A 64 -21.53 -8.88 11.19
C ILE A 64 -22.08 -9.68 10.01
N THR A 65 -23.37 -9.94 10.04
CA THR A 65 -24.13 -10.32 8.86
C THR A 65 -24.08 -9.13 7.90
N LEU A 66 -23.16 -9.15 6.94
CA LEU A 66 -23.21 -8.19 5.84
C LEU A 66 -24.55 -8.34 5.14
N PRO A 67 -25.28 -7.23 4.88
CA PRO A 67 -26.55 -7.31 4.17
C PRO A 67 -26.34 -7.98 2.82
N VAL A 68 -27.15 -9.00 2.57
CA VAL A 68 -27.16 -9.78 1.34
C VAL A 68 -27.51 -8.85 0.17
N ILE A 69 -26.54 -8.49 -0.63
CA ILE A 69 -26.79 -7.89 -1.95
C ILE A 69 -26.99 -9.07 -2.92
N GLY A 70 -28.25 -9.45 -3.09
CA GLY A 70 -28.65 -10.58 -3.95
C GLY A 70 -28.12 -11.92 -3.45
N SER A 71 -28.91 -12.90 -3.31
CA SER A 71 -28.77 -14.31 -2.90
C SER A 71 -27.38 -15.03 -2.89
N THR A 72 -26.27 -14.31 -2.96
CA THR A 72 -24.91 -14.86 -2.91
C THR A 72 -24.27 -14.46 -1.59
N ILE A 73 -24.05 -15.44 -0.71
CA ILE A 73 -23.30 -15.27 0.53
C ILE A 73 -21.85 -15.04 0.14
N ILE A 74 -21.37 -13.78 0.24
CA ILE A 74 -19.96 -13.46 0.02
C ILE A 74 -19.18 -14.08 1.19
N SER A 75 -18.41 -15.11 0.87
CA SER A 75 -17.56 -15.80 1.85
C SER A 75 -16.44 -14.86 2.32
N GLY A 76 -16.04 -14.97 3.60
CA GLY A 76 -14.86 -14.24 4.14
C GLY A 76 -13.60 -14.51 3.33
N LYS A 77 -13.47 -15.70 2.74
CA LYS A 77 -12.39 -16.08 1.82
C LYS A 77 -12.41 -15.23 0.53
N THR A 78 -13.58 -14.98 -0.03
CA THR A 78 -13.76 -14.13 -1.22
C THR A 78 -13.37 -12.68 -0.92
N LEU A 79 -13.77 -12.14 0.24
CA LEU A 79 -13.38 -10.79 0.65
C LEU A 79 -11.86 -10.67 0.88
N PHE A 80 -11.25 -11.72 1.42
CA PHE A 80 -9.79 -11.74 1.57
C PHE A 80 -9.09 -11.75 0.21
N TRP A 81 -9.56 -12.52 -0.76
CA TRP A 81 -9.04 -12.49 -2.12
C TRP A 81 -9.20 -11.13 -2.77
N LEU A 82 -10.37 -10.51 -2.63
CA LEU A 82 -10.64 -9.17 -3.15
C LEU A 82 -9.69 -8.14 -2.54
N SER A 83 -9.51 -8.17 -1.22
CA SER A 83 -8.56 -7.27 -0.54
C SER A 83 -7.13 -7.47 -1.04
N GLY A 84 -6.70 -8.71 -1.26
CA GLY A 84 -5.39 -9.02 -1.81
C GLY A 84 -5.18 -8.46 -3.22
N ILE A 85 -6.15 -8.64 -4.10
CA ILE A 85 -6.10 -8.07 -5.46
C ILE A 85 -5.98 -6.54 -5.39
N LEU A 86 -6.77 -5.88 -4.54
CA LEU A 86 -6.69 -4.43 -4.34
C LEU A 86 -5.33 -4.01 -3.79
N ILE A 87 -4.78 -4.75 -2.81
CA ILE A 87 -3.42 -4.51 -2.32
C ILE A 87 -2.42 -4.60 -3.48
N GLY A 88 -2.53 -5.62 -4.33
CA GLY A 88 -1.68 -5.74 -5.51
C GLY A 88 -1.80 -4.49 -6.39
N ILE A 89 -3.00 -4.16 -6.85
CA ILE A 89 -3.26 -3.04 -7.79
C ILE A 89 -2.68 -1.72 -7.27
N PHE A 90 -2.78 -1.43 -5.97
CA PHE A 90 -2.35 -0.14 -5.41
C PHE A 90 -0.93 -0.14 -4.84
N SER A 91 -0.34 -1.29 -4.51
CA SER A 91 1.03 -1.35 -3.99
C SER A 91 2.09 -1.06 -5.07
N GLY A 92 1.87 -1.55 -6.30
CA GLY A 92 2.76 -1.29 -7.43
C GLY A 92 2.93 0.20 -7.74
N PRO A 93 1.82 0.92 -8.01
CA PRO A 93 1.85 2.36 -8.25
C PRO A 93 2.44 3.15 -7.07
N ASN A 94 2.08 2.80 -5.85
CA ASN A 94 2.61 3.47 -4.66
C ASN A 94 4.14 3.46 -4.64
N GLN A 95 4.76 2.31 -4.93
CA GLN A 95 6.21 2.18 -4.99
C GLN A 95 6.81 2.88 -6.21
N ALA A 96 6.19 2.77 -7.38
CA ALA A 96 6.68 3.38 -8.61
C ALA A 96 6.65 4.92 -8.51
N SER A 97 5.50 5.49 -8.15
CA SER A 97 5.32 6.94 -8.03
C SER A 97 6.16 7.55 -6.89
N SER A 98 6.41 6.80 -5.79
CA SER A 98 7.32 7.27 -4.75
C SER A 98 8.76 7.45 -5.26
N ARG A 99 9.23 6.56 -6.12
CA ARG A 99 10.54 6.68 -6.76
C ARG A 99 10.56 7.78 -7.82
N SER A 100 9.49 7.91 -8.61
CA SER A 100 9.31 8.97 -9.59
C SER A 100 9.31 10.36 -8.93
N LEU A 101 8.54 10.54 -7.86
CA LEU A 101 8.49 11.77 -7.08
C LEU A 101 9.87 12.11 -6.49
N MET A 102 10.57 11.11 -5.93
CA MET A 102 11.92 11.30 -5.42
C MET A 102 12.87 11.77 -6.53
N ALA A 103 12.81 11.16 -7.71
CA ALA A 103 13.65 11.55 -8.84
C ALA A 103 13.42 13.00 -9.28
N ARG A 104 12.18 13.51 -9.16
CA ARG A 104 11.83 14.91 -9.48
C ARG A 104 12.40 15.91 -8.48
N PHE A 105 12.67 15.48 -7.25
CA PHE A 105 13.22 16.33 -6.17
C PHE A 105 14.75 16.39 -6.15
N VAL A 106 15.41 15.51 -6.89
CA VAL A 106 16.86 15.37 -6.84
C VAL A 106 17.55 16.47 -7.68
N PRO A 107 18.45 17.30 -7.07
CA PRO A 107 19.29 18.21 -7.81
C PRO A 107 20.31 17.46 -8.68
N LYS A 108 20.69 18.03 -9.83
CA LYS A 108 21.70 17.44 -10.71
C LYS A 108 23.03 17.25 -9.97
N GLY A 109 23.64 16.09 -10.14
CA GLY A 109 24.91 15.73 -9.55
C GLY A 109 24.81 15.21 -8.11
N LYS A 110 23.59 15.18 -7.50
CA LYS A 110 23.36 14.63 -6.15
C LYS A 110 22.48 13.37 -6.14
N GLU A 111 22.28 12.76 -7.32
CA GLU A 111 21.39 11.61 -7.48
C GLU A 111 21.75 10.47 -6.52
N ASN A 112 23.02 10.15 -6.42
CA ASN A 112 23.50 9.05 -5.56
C ASN A 112 23.24 9.30 -4.08
N GLU A 113 23.42 10.54 -3.62
CA GLU A 113 23.19 10.93 -2.21
C GLU A 113 21.71 10.81 -1.87
N PHE A 114 20.85 11.41 -2.67
CA PHE A 114 19.40 11.44 -2.42
C PHE A 114 18.77 10.06 -2.53
N PHE A 115 19.11 9.29 -3.58
CA PHE A 115 18.64 7.90 -3.68
C PHE A 115 19.23 7.00 -2.60
N GLY A 116 20.45 7.29 -2.13
CA GLY A 116 21.04 6.63 -0.97
C GLY A 116 20.23 6.88 0.30
N PHE A 117 19.85 8.13 0.60
CA PHE A 117 18.97 8.47 1.73
C PHE A 117 17.58 7.85 1.59
N PHE A 118 17.00 7.89 0.41
CA PHE A 118 15.71 7.26 0.14
C PHE A 118 15.75 5.75 0.41
N ALA A 119 16.75 5.05 -0.12
CA ALA A 119 16.93 3.63 0.11
C ALA A 119 17.24 3.30 1.58
N PHE A 120 18.05 4.12 2.25
CA PHE A 120 18.36 3.97 3.67
C PHE A 120 17.11 4.13 4.54
N SER A 121 16.32 5.19 4.34
CA SER A 121 15.09 5.42 5.10
C SER A 121 14.08 4.28 4.90
N GLY A 122 13.92 3.81 3.66
CA GLY A 122 13.07 2.67 3.33
C GLY A 122 13.51 1.38 4.02
N LYS A 123 14.82 1.09 4.03
CA LYS A 123 15.37 -0.10 4.70
C LYS A 123 15.32 0.03 6.22
N ALA A 124 15.63 1.21 6.77
CA ALA A 124 15.58 1.46 8.22
C ALA A 124 14.16 1.30 8.79
N THR A 125 13.14 1.58 8.01
CA THR A 125 11.73 1.45 8.42
C THR A 125 11.07 0.15 8.00
N ALA A 126 11.69 -0.63 7.11
CA ALA A 126 11.11 -1.85 6.53
C ALA A 126 10.72 -2.93 7.56
N PHE A 127 11.41 -2.96 8.71
CA PHE A 127 11.09 -3.93 9.78
C PHE A 127 9.88 -3.51 10.63
N ILE A 128 9.52 -2.22 10.63
CA ILE A 128 8.45 -1.67 11.49
C ILE A 128 7.11 -2.34 11.19
N GLY A 129 6.74 -2.42 9.92
CA GLY A 129 5.50 -3.06 9.50
C GLY A 129 5.39 -4.53 9.95
N PRO A 130 6.31 -5.41 9.51
CA PRO A 130 6.31 -6.82 9.91
C PRO A 130 6.43 -7.04 11.41
N PHE A 131 7.25 -6.23 12.11
CA PHE A 131 7.41 -6.33 13.55
C PHE A 131 6.08 -6.08 14.29
N PHE A 132 5.44 -4.95 14.04
CA PHE A 132 4.17 -4.65 14.68
C PHE A 132 3.04 -5.59 14.24
N LEU A 133 2.99 -5.96 12.96
CA LEU A 133 2.04 -6.96 12.48
C LEU A 133 2.18 -8.27 13.26
N GLY A 134 3.41 -8.79 13.39
CA GLY A 134 3.67 -10.02 14.14
C GLY A 134 3.37 -9.88 15.61
N TYR A 135 3.84 -8.81 16.25
CA TYR A 135 3.64 -8.54 17.69
C TYR A 135 2.15 -8.47 18.06
N PHE A 136 1.37 -7.65 17.33
CA PHE A 136 -0.07 -7.51 17.63
C PHE A 136 -0.86 -8.75 17.24
N THR A 137 -0.47 -9.46 16.17
CA THR A 137 -1.08 -10.76 15.83
C THR A 137 -0.89 -11.77 16.96
N GLN A 138 0.30 -11.82 17.55
CA GLN A 138 0.60 -12.74 18.65
C GLN A 138 -0.08 -12.32 19.96
N LEU A 139 -0.06 -11.03 20.27
CA LEU A 139 -0.65 -10.48 21.50
C LEU A 139 -2.17 -10.73 21.57
N PHE A 140 -2.86 -10.58 20.45
CA PHE A 140 -4.33 -10.73 20.38
C PHE A 140 -4.78 -12.06 19.76
N ASN A 141 -3.86 -12.97 19.43
CA ASN A 141 -4.11 -14.25 18.78
C ASN A 141 -4.98 -14.12 17.50
N SER A 142 -4.83 -13.02 16.78
CA SER A 142 -5.61 -12.77 15.57
C SER A 142 -4.84 -11.89 14.58
N GLN A 143 -4.73 -12.35 13.34
CA GLN A 143 -4.08 -11.62 12.25
C GLN A 143 -4.75 -10.29 11.92
N ARG A 144 -6.03 -10.10 12.28
CA ARG A 144 -6.76 -8.86 12.05
C ARG A 144 -6.16 -7.68 12.79
N TYR A 145 -5.71 -7.89 14.03
CA TYR A 145 -5.03 -6.84 14.78
C TYR A 145 -3.70 -6.45 14.14
N GLY A 146 -2.98 -7.42 13.57
CA GLY A 146 -1.78 -7.14 12.79
C GLY A 146 -2.07 -6.28 11.56
N ILE A 147 -3.10 -6.63 10.79
CA ILE A 147 -3.52 -5.84 9.61
C ILE A 147 -4.03 -4.46 10.02
N ALA A 148 -4.74 -4.33 11.15
CA ALA A 148 -5.18 -3.04 11.67
C ALA A 148 -4.02 -2.09 11.96
N VAL A 149 -2.88 -2.60 12.42
CA VAL A 149 -1.67 -1.79 12.61
C VAL A 149 -1.12 -1.28 11.27
N VAL A 150 -1.09 -2.12 10.23
CA VAL A 150 -0.71 -1.69 8.89
C VAL A 150 -1.64 -0.59 8.38
N LEU A 151 -2.94 -0.71 8.64
CA LEU A 151 -3.93 0.33 8.34
C LEU A 151 -3.58 1.67 9.01
N VAL A 152 -3.24 1.65 10.30
CA VAL A 152 -2.82 2.85 11.04
C VAL A 152 -1.58 3.47 10.43
N LEU A 153 -0.56 2.67 10.09
CA LEU A 153 0.66 3.17 9.44
C LEU A 153 0.37 3.80 8.08
N LEU A 154 -0.52 3.22 7.27
CA LEU A 154 -0.94 3.80 5.99
C LEU A 154 -1.68 5.13 6.16
N ILE A 155 -2.53 5.25 7.19
CA ILE A 155 -3.23 6.51 7.51
C ILE A 155 -2.22 7.58 7.90
N ILE A 156 -1.27 7.26 8.78
CA ILE A 156 -0.21 8.19 9.20
C ILE A 156 0.60 8.63 7.98
N GLY A 157 1.06 7.69 7.15
CA GLY A 157 1.80 7.99 5.92
C GLY A 157 1.02 8.88 4.96
N SER A 158 -0.29 8.63 4.82
CA SER A 158 -1.18 9.42 3.98
C SER A 158 -1.35 10.87 4.49
N ILE A 159 -1.40 11.05 5.82
CA ILE A 159 -1.48 12.38 6.46
C ILE A 159 -0.16 13.13 6.28
N LEU A 160 0.98 12.46 6.52
CA LEU A 160 2.30 13.07 6.36
C LEU A 160 2.56 13.48 4.91
N LEU A 161 2.14 12.68 3.95
CA LEU A 161 2.29 13.01 2.53
C LEU A 161 1.54 14.28 2.13
N ARG A 162 0.44 14.63 2.79
CA ARG A 162 -0.29 15.89 2.51
C ARG A 162 0.57 17.13 2.76
N SER A 163 1.49 17.05 3.73
CA SER A 163 2.40 18.16 4.10
C SER A 163 3.52 18.38 3.08
N VAL A 164 3.76 17.43 2.18
CA VAL A 164 4.78 17.56 1.14
C VAL A 164 4.27 18.51 0.05
N ASP A 165 5.06 19.53 -0.27
CA ASP A 165 4.81 20.41 -1.40
C ASP A 165 5.63 19.96 -2.61
N GLU A 166 4.92 19.42 -3.63
CA GLU A 166 5.57 18.85 -4.82
C GLU A 166 6.17 19.95 -5.70
N GLU A 167 5.48 21.09 -5.84
CA GLU A 167 5.95 22.21 -6.68
C GLU A 167 7.18 22.86 -6.07
N ALA A 168 7.14 23.17 -4.77
CA ALA A 168 8.28 23.74 -4.07
C ALA A 168 9.51 22.82 -4.11
N GLY A 169 9.32 21.49 -3.96
CA GLY A 169 10.40 20.52 -4.05
C GLY A 169 11.05 20.47 -5.44
N MET A 170 10.25 20.55 -6.50
CA MET A 170 10.76 20.58 -7.87
C MET A 170 11.49 21.91 -8.20
N ASP A 171 11.02 23.02 -7.67
CA ASP A 171 11.66 24.32 -7.91
C ASP A 171 13.03 24.40 -7.25
N VAL A 172 13.18 23.92 -6.00
CA VAL A 172 14.48 23.83 -5.34
C VAL A 172 15.45 22.97 -6.16
N SER A 173 14.99 21.89 -6.77
CA SER A 173 15.83 21.04 -7.62
C SER A 173 16.31 21.75 -8.88
N LYS A 174 15.54 22.69 -9.44
CA LYS A 174 15.89 23.49 -10.63
C LYS A 174 16.89 24.62 -10.29
N PHE A 175 16.66 25.34 -9.19
CA PHE A 175 17.56 26.44 -8.77
C PHE A 175 18.98 25.99 -8.42
N SER A 176 19.19 24.76 -8.01
CA SER A 176 20.53 24.21 -7.79
C SER A 176 21.23 23.75 -9.06
N GLN A 177 20.68 24.08 -10.26
CA GLN A 177 21.24 23.75 -11.58
C GLN A 177 21.94 24.97 -12.25
N GLU A 178 21.78 26.16 -11.67
CA GLU A 178 22.49 27.40 -12.05
C GLU A 178 23.74 27.60 -11.16
#